data_c9aa9e2fb017259dc68265a6849a6130
#
_entry.id   c9aa9e2fb017259dc68265a6849a6130
#
_cell.length_a   1.000
_cell.length_b   1.000
_cell.length_c   1.000
_cell.angle_alpha   90.00
_cell.angle_beta   90.00
_cell.angle_gamma   90.00
#
_symmetry.space_group_name_H-M   'P 1'
#
loop_
_entity.id
_entity.type
_entity.pdbx_description
1 polymer ?
#
loop_
_entity_poly.entity_id
_entity_poly.type
_entity_poly.pdbx_seq_one_letter_code
_entity_poly.pdbx_strand_id
1 'polypeptide(L)'
;MPKIGMEEERRRTLIAATVDAIHENGFCDVTIAQIARRAGVSGGLAHHYFGSKDQLLAATMRHLLNDLGEQIRSRLAKAETPRERISAIIGGNFAPEQFREAVIAAWLAFYVQAQTTETSRRLLRIYAARLVSNLTFNLKAFMPAKDAKRVAEGTASMIDGVWIRRALKDGAADPVSAVRMVEDYVEAQIGARGYRPSGKDGTPVEAS
;
A
#
# COMPACT_ATOMS: atom_id res chain seq x y z
N MET A 1 -21.00 31.92 -6.03
CA MET A 1 -20.98 30.48 -6.41
C MET A 1 -19.70 29.86 -5.95
N PRO A 2 -19.69 28.80 -5.14
CA PRO A 2 -18.47 28.06 -4.83
C PRO A 2 -17.94 27.43 -6.13
N LYS A 3 -16.71 27.73 -6.50
CA LYS A 3 -16.05 27.11 -7.65
C LYS A 3 -15.82 25.63 -7.32
N ILE A 4 -16.45 24.74 -8.05
CA ILE A 4 -16.38 23.26 -7.90
C ILE A 4 -14.94 22.74 -7.73
N GLY A 5 -13.92 23.44 -8.26
CA GLY A 5 -12.50 23.08 -8.06
C GLY A 5 -11.90 23.41 -6.70
N MET A 6 -12.44 24.39 -5.97
CA MET A 6 -11.87 24.84 -4.69
C MET A 6 -12.17 23.88 -3.52
N GLU A 7 -13.27 23.15 -3.57
CA GLU A 7 -13.60 22.14 -2.54
C GLU A 7 -12.63 20.96 -2.60
N GLU A 8 -12.40 20.43 -3.78
CA GLU A 8 -11.48 19.31 -4.01
C GLU A 8 -10.04 19.68 -3.60
N GLU A 9 -9.58 20.87 -3.97
CA GLU A 9 -8.28 21.37 -3.59
C GLU A 9 -8.13 21.51 -2.07
N ARG A 10 -9.14 22.07 -1.38
CA ARG A 10 -9.13 22.18 0.08
C ARG A 10 -9.17 20.83 0.79
N ARG A 11 -9.91 19.85 0.24
CA ARG A 11 -9.89 18.47 0.75
C ARG A 11 -8.51 17.88 0.64
N ARG A 12 -7.82 18.02 -0.49
CA ARG A 12 -6.44 17.55 -0.69
C ARG A 12 -5.46 18.24 0.26
N THR A 13 -5.58 19.55 0.43
CA THR A 13 -4.74 20.30 1.38
C THR A 13 -4.91 19.81 2.81
N LEU A 14 -6.16 19.57 3.26
CA LEU A 14 -6.44 19.00 4.57
C LEU A 14 -5.88 17.59 4.74
N ILE A 15 -5.98 16.74 3.71
CA ILE A 15 -5.41 15.40 3.72
C ILE A 15 -3.88 15.46 3.84
N ALA A 16 -3.21 16.29 3.03
CA ALA A 16 -1.76 16.47 3.11
C ALA A 16 -1.33 16.98 4.50
N ALA A 17 -2.02 18.01 5.02
CA ALA A 17 -1.78 18.53 6.36
C ALA A 17 -1.99 17.47 7.45
N THR A 18 -2.90 16.50 7.24
CA THR A 18 -3.13 15.40 8.18
C THR A 18 -1.94 14.46 8.22
N VAL A 19 -1.38 14.09 7.07
CA VAL A 19 -0.19 13.23 6.98
C VAL A 19 0.99 13.86 7.72
N ASP A 20 1.25 15.14 7.47
CA ASP A 20 2.34 15.87 8.12
C ASP A 20 2.10 16.05 9.63
N ALA A 21 0.87 16.36 10.04
CA ALA A 21 0.53 16.52 11.45
C ALA A 21 0.67 15.22 12.25
N ILE A 22 0.33 14.07 11.65
CA ILE A 22 0.56 12.75 12.26
C ILE A 22 2.05 12.48 12.42
N HIS A 23 2.86 12.84 11.44
CA HIS A 23 4.31 12.66 11.52
C HIS A 23 4.96 13.47 12.65
N GLU A 24 4.53 14.72 12.83
CA GLU A 24 5.11 15.63 13.81
C GLU A 24 4.61 15.41 15.24
N ASN A 25 3.32 15.16 15.42
CA ASN A 25 2.68 15.13 16.73
C ASN A 25 2.31 13.70 17.17
N GLY A 26 2.44 12.71 16.31
CA GLY A 26 1.90 11.38 16.56
C GLY A 26 0.38 11.31 16.35
N PHE A 27 -0.10 10.09 16.15
CA PHE A 27 -1.51 9.84 15.83
C PHE A 27 -2.50 10.22 16.94
N CYS A 28 -2.14 9.94 18.21
CA CYS A 28 -3.05 10.16 19.34
C CYS A 28 -3.28 11.64 19.59
N ASP A 29 -2.25 12.46 19.49
CA ASP A 29 -2.23 13.85 19.92
C ASP A 29 -2.70 14.84 18.83
N VAL A 30 -2.80 14.38 17.58
CA VAL A 30 -3.27 15.23 16.49
C VAL A 30 -4.77 15.55 16.61
N THR A 31 -5.11 16.82 16.44
CA THR A 31 -6.50 17.32 16.50
C THR A 31 -6.93 17.94 15.16
N ILE A 32 -8.24 17.97 14.88
CA ILE A 32 -8.78 18.65 13.68
C ILE A 32 -8.37 20.14 13.66
N ALA A 33 -8.32 20.79 14.82
CA ALA A 33 -7.92 22.21 14.90
C ALA A 33 -6.46 22.42 14.49
N GLN A 34 -5.54 21.53 14.89
CA GLN A 34 -4.14 21.57 14.45
C GLN A 34 -4.02 21.33 12.94
N ILE A 35 -4.72 20.33 12.41
CA ILE A 35 -4.75 20.03 10.98
C ILE A 35 -5.30 21.22 10.18
N ALA A 36 -6.42 21.79 10.59
CA ALA A 36 -7.04 22.95 9.96
C ALA A 36 -6.11 24.16 9.92
N ARG A 37 -5.46 24.47 11.06
CA ARG A 37 -4.47 25.54 11.16
C ARG A 37 -3.30 25.30 10.21
N ARG A 38 -2.77 24.08 10.12
CA ARG A 38 -1.70 23.72 9.21
C ARG A 38 -2.12 23.85 7.75
N ALA A 39 -3.36 23.47 7.42
CA ALA A 39 -3.93 23.58 6.09
C ALA A 39 -4.33 25.02 5.70
N GLY A 40 -4.18 26.00 6.59
CA GLY A 40 -4.60 27.40 6.35
C GLY A 40 -6.10 27.57 6.22
N VAL A 41 -6.90 26.71 6.87
CA VAL A 41 -8.36 26.77 6.87
C VAL A 41 -8.91 26.87 8.28
N SER A 42 -10.17 27.32 8.42
CA SER A 42 -10.83 27.35 9.73
C SER A 42 -11.18 25.93 10.22
N GLY A 43 -11.20 25.73 11.54
CA GLY A 43 -11.63 24.47 12.14
C GLY A 43 -13.06 24.10 11.74
N GLY A 44 -13.95 25.08 11.62
CA GLY A 44 -15.33 24.88 11.14
C GLY A 44 -15.38 24.36 9.71
N LEU A 45 -14.49 24.83 8.83
CA LEU A 45 -14.40 24.33 7.45
C LEU A 45 -13.89 22.88 7.39
N ALA A 46 -12.90 22.54 8.21
CA ALA A 46 -12.41 21.17 8.32
C ALA A 46 -13.50 20.20 8.82
N HIS A 47 -14.25 20.61 9.83
CA HIS A 47 -15.43 19.88 10.31
C HIS A 47 -16.54 19.78 9.25
N HIS A 48 -16.77 20.81 8.47
CA HIS A 48 -17.74 20.79 7.37
C HIS A 48 -17.38 19.74 6.31
N TYR A 49 -16.09 19.62 5.96
CA TYR A 49 -15.65 18.66 4.93
C TYR A 49 -15.57 17.22 5.40
N PHE A 50 -15.22 16.98 6.64
CA PHE A 50 -14.90 15.63 7.13
C PHE A 50 -15.71 15.18 8.35
N GLY A 51 -16.47 16.09 8.99
CA GLY A 51 -17.30 15.77 10.15
C GLY A 51 -16.48 15.48 11.42
N SER A 52 -15.70 14.38 11.44
CA SER A 52 -14.94 13.97 12.61
C SER A 52 -13.46 13.69 12.28
N LYS A 53 -12.62 13.58 13.32
CA LYS A 53 -11.21 13.15 13.20
C LYS A 53 -11.13 11.79 12.50
N ASP A 54 -11.97 10.82 12.87
CA ASP A 54 -11.97 9.48 12.30
C ASP A 54 -12.33 9.49 10.82
N GLN A 55 -13.26 10.33 10.42
CA GLN A 55 -13.65 10.49 9.01
C GLN A 55 -12.53 11.14 8.19
N LEU A 56 -11.84 12.13 8.75
CA LEU A 56 -10.68 12.76 8.12
C LEU A 56 -9.54 11.75 7.97
N LEU A 57 -9.25 10.97 9.00
CA LEU A 57 -8.23 9.91 8.94
C LEU A 57 -8.59 8.82 7.93
N ALA A 58 -9.84 8.40 7.87
CA ALA A 58 -10.30 7.44 6.87
C ALA A 58 -10.22 8.00 5.43
N ALA A 59 -10.45 9.31 5.24
CA ALA A 59 -10.27 9.97 3.95
C ALA A 59 -8.79 10.07 3.57
N THR A 60 -7.92 10.41 4.52
CA THR A 60 -6.46 10.42 4.34
C THR A 60 -5.97 9.04 3.91
N MET A 61 -6.45 8.00 4.55
CA MET A 61 -6.08 6.64 4.19
C MET A 61 -6.55 6.22 2.81
N ARG A 62 -7.78 6.58 2.42
CA ARG A 62 -8.23 6.32 1.04
C ARG A 62 -7.34 7.02 0.02
N HIS A 63 -6.88 8.22 0.32
CA HIS A 63 -5.95 8.95 -0.54
C HIS A 63 -4.62 8.21 -0.67
N LEU A 64 -3.98 7.84 0.43
CA LEU A 64 -2.73 7.06 0.42
C LEU A 64 -2.87 5.72 -0.33
N LEU A 65 -4.00 5.01 -0.13
CA LEU A 65 -4.29 3.77 -0.86
C LEU A 65 -4.50 4.00 -2.37
N ASN A 66 -5.10 5.12 -2.76
CA ASN A 66 -5.26 5.48 -4.16
C ASN A 66 -3.92 5.80 -4.81
N ASP A 67 -3.08 6.60 -4.15
CA ASP A 67 -1.74 6.95 -4.62
C ASP A 67 -0.87 5.68 -4.79
N LEU A 68 -0.89 4.79 -3.80
CA LEU A 68 -0.23 3.48 -3.90
C LEU A 68 -0.76 2.67 -5.09
N GLY A 69 -2.09 2.64 -5.25
CA GLY A 69 -2.73 1.98 -6.38
C GLY A 69 -2.33 2.57 -7.74
N GLU A 70 -2.12 3.86 -7.83
CA GLU A 70 -1.63 4.54 -9.05
C GLU A 70 -0.18 4.19 -9.36
N GLN A 71 0.69 4.17 -8.36
CA GLN A 71 2.08 3.72 -8.49
C GLN A 71 2.16 2.29 -9.03
N ILE A 72 1.35 1.38 -8.48
CA ILE A 72 1.29 -0.01 -8.94
C ILE A 72 0.73 -0.09 -10.37
N ARG A 73 -0.38 0.60 -10.68
CA ARG A 73 -0.98 0.58 -12.02
C ARG A 73 -0.05 1.11 -13.10
N SER A 74 0.64 2.23 -12.82
CA SER A 74 1.61 2.82 -13.75
C SER A 74 2.74 1.84 -14.10
N ARG A 75 3.22 1.06 -13.12
CA ARG A 75 4.25 0.04 -13.33
C ARG A 75 3.69 -1.19 -14.06
N LEU A 76 2.49 -1.64 -13.68
CA LEU A 76 1.81 -2.77 -14.34
C LEU A 76 1.51 -2.51 -15.81
N ALA A 77 1.26 -1.26 -16.20
CA ALA A 77 1.03 -0.88 -17.60
C ALA A 77 2.26 -1.10 -18.50
N LYS A 78 3.46 -1.21 -17.91
CA LYS A 78 4.72 -1.44 -18.61
C LYS A 78 5.19 -2.90 -18.51
N ALA A 79 4.49 -3.73 -17.75
CA ALA A 79 4.87 -5.11 -17.50
C ALA A 79 4.16 -6.02 -18.51
N GLU A 80 4.91 -6.79 -19.27
CA GLU A 80 4.43 -7.68 -20.32
C GLU A 80 4.24 -9.13 -19.81
N THR A 81 5.15 -9.57 -18.96
CA THR A 81 5.18 -10.95 -18.44
C THR A 81 4.62 -11.05 -17.00
N PRO A 82 4.13 -12.23 -16.58
CA PRO A 82 3.72 -12.46 -15.19
C PRO A 82 4.84 -12.13 -14.19
N ARG A 83 6.10 -12.37 -14.52
CA ARG A 83 7.24 -12.06 -13.64
C ARG A 83 7.44 -10.56 -13.48
N GLU A 84 7.41 -9.81 -14.58
CA GLU A 84 7.48 -8.34 -14.56
C GLU A 84 6.30 -7.73 -13.79
N ARG A 85 5.12 -8.33 -13.89
CA ARG A 85 3.94 -7.87 -13.13
C ARG A 85 4.12 -8.06 -11.63
N ILE A 86 4.76 -9.14 -11.19
CA ILE A 86 5.10 -9.34 -9.78
C ILE A 86 6.09 -8.25 -9.33
N SER A 87 7.15 -7.99 -10.11
CA SER A 87 8.11 -6.91 -9.84
C SER A 87 7.45 -5.53 -9.81
N ALA A 88 6.50 -5.28 -10.72
CA ALA A 88 5.74 -4.03 -10.76
C ALA A 88 4.90 -3.80 -9.49
N ILE A 89 4.29 -4.87 -8.96
CA ILE A 89 3.53 -4.84 -7.70
C ILE A 89 4.48 -4.57 -6.53
N ILE A 90 5.58 -5.30 -6.42
CA ILE A 90 6.57 -5.13 -5.34
C ILE A 90 7.15 -3.72 -5.40
N GLY A 91 7.68 -3.30 -6.56
CA GLY A 91 8.29 -1.98 -6.73
C GLY A 91 7.32 -0.81 -6.53
N GLY A 92 6.03 -1.00 -6.81
CA GLY A 92 5.00 -0.01 -6.53
C GLY A 92 4.76 0.20 -5.04
N ASN A 93 4.84 -0.88 -4.25
CA ASN A 93 4.73 -0.79 -2.79
C ASN A 93 5.92 -0.07 -2.16
N PHE A 94 7.09 -0.08 -2.80
CA PHE A 94 8.30 0.57 -2.32
C PHE A 94 8.70 1.79 -3.16
N ALA A 95 7.75 2.43 -3.84
CA ALA A 95 8.00 3.67 -4.55
C ALA A 95 8.52 4.78 -3.60
N PRO A 96 9.43 5.66 -4.05
CA PRO A 96 10.03 6.70 -3.19
C PRO A 96 9.00 7.55 -2.45
N GLU A 97 7.88 7.86 -3.10
CA GLU A 97 6.78 8.65 -2.52
C GLU A 97 6.18 7.96 -1.29
N GLN A 98 6.13 6.62 -1.32
CA GLN A 98 5.65 5.80 -0.23
C GLN A 98 6.67 5.73 0.93
N PHE A 99 7.96 5.93 0.67
CA PHE A 99 9.04 5.88 1.66
C PHE A 99 9.27 7.19 2.43
N ARG A 100 8.46 8.23 2.18
CA ARG A 100 8.50 9.45 2.99
C ARG A 100 8.12 9.14 4.44
N GLU A 101 8.89 9.67 5.40
CA GLU A 101 8.66 9.41 6.83
C GLU A 101 7.23 9.76 7.27
N ALA A 102 6.68 10.85 6.76
CA ALA A 102 5.31 11.25 7.05
C ALA A 102 4.26 10.24 6.56
N VAL A 103 4.48 9.65 5.37
CA VAL A 103 3.60 8.60 4.82
C VAL A 103 3.69 7.33 5.67
N ILE A 104 4.90 6.94 6.07
CA ILE A 104 5.13 5.79 6.94
C ILE A 104 4.43 5.97 8.29
N ALA A 105 4.57 7.14 8.91
CA ALA A 105 3.89 7.48 10.16
C ALA A 105 2.35 7.40 10.02
N ALA A 106 1.82 7.90 8.90
CA ALA A 106 0.40 7.81 8.61
C ALA A 106 -0.09 6.37 8.43
N TRP A 107 0.69 5.50 7.78
CA TRP A 107 0.39 4.06 7.68
C TRP A 107 0.33 3.39 9.05
N LEU A 108 1.31 3.63 9.94
CA LEU A 108 1.27 3.10 11.32
C LEU A 108 0.06 3.56 12.08
N ALA A 109 -0.24 4.86 12.02
CA ALA A 109 -1.42 5.44 12.62
C ALA A 109 -2.70 4.72 12.17
N PHE A 110 -2.76 4.38 10.90
CA PHE A 110 -3.88 3.67 10.30
C PHE A 110 -3.98 2.22 10.76
N TYR A 111 -2.88 1.49 10.89
CA TYR A 111 -2.91 0.14 11.49
C TYR A 111 -3.46 0.17 12.92
N VAL A 112 -3.07 1.17 13.72
CA VAL A 112 -3.58 1.35 15.07
C VAL A 112 -5.08 1.67 15.05
N GLN A 113 -5.52 2.62 14.23
CA GLN A 113 -6.93 3.00 14.11
C GLN A 113 -7.81 1.83 13.65
N ALA A 114 -7.31 0.96 12.80
CA ALA A 114 -8.05 -0.20 12.32
C ALA A 114 -8.36 -1.23 13.44
N GLN A 115 -7.70 -1.15 14.59
CA GLN A 115 -8.05 -1.97 15.76
C GLN A 115 -9.38 -1.56 16.36
N THR A 116 -9.75 -0.27 16.28
CA THR A 116 -10.93 0.29 16.93
C THR A 116 -12.02 0.74 15.97
N THR A 117 -11.69 1.02 14.70
CA THR A 117 -12.62 1.62 13.72
C THR A 117 -12.90 0.66 12.57
N GLU A 118 -14.19 0.28 12.40
CA GLU A 118 -14.59 -0.68 11.34
C GLU A 118 -14.31 -0.14 9.92
N THR A 119 -14.49 1.16 9.68
CA THR A 119 -14.17 1.79 8.38
C THR A 119 -12.71 1.59 8.02
N SER A 120 -11.79 1.83 8.94
CA SER A 120 -10.35 1.65 8.72
C SER A 120 -9.98 0.19 8.55
N ARG A 121 -10.56 -0.69 9.37
CA ARG A 121 -10.39 -2.16 9.25
C ARG A 121 -10.83 -2.67 7.89
N ARG A 122 -11.97 -2.20 7.38
CA ARG A 122 -12.47 -2.57 6.06
C ARG A 122 -11.53 -2.11 4.95
N LEU A 123 -10.99 -0.90 5.02
CA LEU A 123 -10.03 -0.38 4.02
C LEU A 123 -8.76 -1.23 3.98
N LEU A 124 -8.17 -1.57 5.14
CA LEU A 124 -7.00 -2.45 5.22
C LEU A 124 -7.30 -3.84 4.64
N ARG A 125 -8.43 -4.42 4.98
CA ARG A 125 -8.84 -5.74 4.47
C ARG A 125 -8.95 -5.75 2.96
N ILE A 126 -9.53 -4.70 2.37
CA ILE A 126 -9.65 -4.57 0.91
C ILE A 126 -8.26 -4.44 0.27
N TYR A 127 -7.38 -3.62 0.85
CA TYR A 127 -6.00 -3.47 0.38
C TYR A 127 -5.24 -4.81 0.41
N ALA A 128 -5.22 -5.48 1.57
CA ALA A 128 -4.52 -6.75 1.73
C ALA A 128 -5.07 -7.83 0.76
N ALA A 129 -6.39 -7.93 0.63
CA ALA A 129 -7.02 -8.86 -0.30
C ALA A 129 -6.63 -8.60 -1.77
N ARG A 130 -6.57 -7.33 -2.19
CA ARG A 130 -6.15 -6.95 -3.55
C ARG A 130 -4.68 -7.28 -3.78
N LEU A 131 -3.80 -6.97 -2.83
CA LEU A 131 -2.38 -7.28 -2.93
C LEU A 131 -2.16 -8.78 -3.11
N VAL A 132 -2.72 -9.59 -2.21
CA VAL A 132 -2.62 -11.06 -2.28
C VAL A 132 -3.24 -11.61 -3.57
N SER A 133 -4.41 -11.11 -3.98
CA SER A 133 -5.08 -11.56 -5.20
C SER A 133 -4.25 -11.27 -6.46
N ASN A 134 -3.69 -10.06 -6.58
CA ASN A 134 -2.86 -9.66 -7.72
C ASN A 134 -1.57 -10.48 -7.80
N LEU A 135 -0.90 -10.70 -6.67
CA LEU A 135 0.29 -11.55 -6.60
C LEU A 135 -0.06 -13.00 -6.94
N THR A 136 -1.13 -13.55 -6.36
CA THR A 136 -1.58 -14.92 -6.62
C THR A 136 -1.87 -15.13 -8.10
N PHE A 137 -2.54 -14.18 -8.74
CA PHE A 137 -2.87 -14.28 -10.18
C PHE A 137 -1.60 -14.46 -11.03
N ASN A 138 -0.57 -13.67 -10.79
CA ASN A 138 0.66 -13.72 -11.56
C ASN A 138 1.55 -14.93 -11.16
N LEU A 139 1.58 -15.32 -9.88
CA LEU A 139 2.35 -16.48 -9.40
C LEU A 139 1.82 -17.81 -9.92
N LYS A 140 0.56 -17.90 -10.33
CA LYS A 140 -0.01 -19.10 -10.98
C LYS A 140 0.69 -19.49 -12.28
N ALA A 141 1.41 -18.57 -12.90
CA ALA A 141 2.27 -18.90 -14.06
C ALA A 141 3.48 -19.75 -13.69
N PHE A 142 3.86 -19.81 -12.41
CA PHE A 142 5.09 -20.45 -11.92
C PHE A 142 4.86 -21.58 -10.92
N MET A 143 3.63 -21.76 -10.44
CA MET A 143 3.31 -22.77 -9.43
C MET A 143 1.81 -23.05 -9.33
N PRO A 144 1.40 -24.21 -8.74
CA PRO A 144 -0.01 -24.52 -8.50
C PRO A 144 -0.73 -23.45 -7.68
N ALA A 145 -2.04 -23.27 -7.88
CA ALA A 145 -2.84 -22.22 -7.26
C ALA A 145 -2.72 -22.14 -5.73
N LYS A 146 -2.62 -23.30 -5.05
CA LYS A 146 -2.46 -23.39 -3.59
C LYS A 146 -1.13 -22.77 -3.13
N ASP A 147 -0.05 -23.10 -3.84
CA ASP A 147 1.29 -22.58 -3.56
C ASP A 147 1.37 -21.08 -3.93
N ALA A 148 0.82 -20.69 -5.07
CA ALA A 148 0.75 -19.31 -5.50
C ALA A 148 0.09 -18.41 -4.44
N LYS A 149 -1.02 -18.87 -3.85
CA LYS A 149 -1.67 -18.14 -2.76
C LYS A 149 -0.77 -18.03 -1.52
N ARG A 150 -0.15 -19.14 -1.10
CA ARG A 150 0.75 -19.17 0.06
C ARG A 150 1.97 -18.23 -0.12
N VAL A 151 2.57 -18.25 -1.31
CA VAL A 151 3.71 -17.37 -1.63
C VAL A 151 3.27 -15.91 -1.71
N ALA A 152 2.08 -15.62 -2.26
CA ALA A 152 1.50 -14.28 -2.28
C ALA A 152 1.27 -13.73 -0.87
N GLU A 153 0.74 -14.54 0.04
CA GLU A 153 0.54 -14.18 1.45
C GLU A 153 1.89 -13.91 2.14
N GLY A 154 2.92 -14.75 1.90
CA GLY A 154 4.26 -14.52 2.40
C GLY A 154 4.89 -13.23 1.86
N THR A 155 4.75 -12.97 0.56
CA THR A 155 5.23 -11.75 -0.09
C THR A 155 4.56 -10.51 0.50
N ALA A 156 3.23 -10.53 0.68
CA ALA A 156 2.49 -9.45 1.30
C ALA A 156 2.94 -9.19 2.75
N SER A 157 3.13 -10.26 3.52
CA SER A 157 3.64 -10.17 4.91
C SER A 157 5.06 -9.59 4.98
N MET A 158 5.92 -9.90 4.01
CA MET A 158 7.26 -9.29 3.93
C MET A 158 7.17 -7.79 3.61
N ILE A 159 6.31 -7.40 2.68
CA ILE A 159 6.07 -5.98 2.36
C ILE A 159 5.64 -5.23 3.61
N ASP A 160 4.63 -5.73 4.32
CA ASP A 160 4.15 -5.12 5.57
C ASP A 160 5.23 -5.10 6.65
N GLY A 161 6.01 -6.16 6.79
CA GLY A 161 7.13 -6.25 7.73
C GLY A 161 8.23 -5.21 7.47
N VAL A 162 8.59 -4.98 6.20
CA VAL A 162 9.56 -3.95 5.82
C VAL A 162 9.05 -2.55 6.20
N TRP A 163 7.77 -2.27 5.96
CA TRP A 163 7.12 -1.03 6.35
C TRP A 163 7.18 -0.78 7.87
N ILE A 164 6.82 -1.78 8.67
CA ILE A 164 6.83 -1.70 10.13
C ILE A 164 8.25 -1.46 10.64
N ARG A 165 9.25 -2.20 10.13
CA ARG A 165 10.66 -2.01 10.52
C ARG A 165 11.17 -0.62 10.15
N ARG A 166 10.82 -0.12 8.98
CA ARG A 166 11.16 1.25 8.57
C ARG A 166 10.58 2.30 9.52
N ALA A 167 9.32 2.11 9.90
CA ALA A 167 8.64 3.00 10.84
C ALA A 167 9.27 3.01 12.24
N LEU A 168 9.81 1.87 12.68
CA LEU A 168 10.53 1.74 13.95
C LEU A 168 11.95 2.34 13.90
N LYS A 169 12.40 2.83 12.74
CA LYS A 169 13.75 3.39 12.52
C LYS A 169 14.89 2.41 12.86
N ASP A 170 14.61 1.10 12.77
CA ASP A 170 15.52 0.03 13.16
C ASP A 170 16.42 -0.39 11.98
N GLY A 171 17.32 0.51 11.53
CA GLY A 171 18.27 0.22 10.44
C GLY A 171 17.59 -0.28 9.15
N ALA A 172 16.36 0.15 8.90
CA ALA A 172 15.51 -0.41 7.88
C ALA A 172 16.06 -0.14 6.48
N ALA A 173 15.91 -1.14 5.62
CA ALA A 173 16.31 -1.11 4.24
C ALA A 173 15.83 0.17 3.51
N ASP A 174 16.68 0.74 2.66
CA ASP A 174 16.25 1.74 1.68
C ASP A 174 15.28 1.10 0.64
N PRO A 175 14.59 1.90 -0.18
CA PRO A 175 13.63 1.37 -1.14
C PRO A 175 14.19 0.29 -2.08
N VAL A 176 15.44 0.43 -2.50
CA VAL A 176 16.09 -0.51 -3.43
C VAL A 176 16.37 -1.84 -2.74
N SER A 177 16.93 -1.78 -1.55
CA SER A 177 17.20 -2.97 -0.72
C SER A 177 15.90 -3.66 -0.30
N ALA A 178 14.84 -2.90 -0.02
CA ALA A 178 13.52 -3.44 0.30
C ALA A 178 12.92 -4.23 -0.88
N VAL A 179 12.97 -3.64 -2.08
CA VAL A 179 12.53 -4.33 -3.31
C VAL A 179 13.32 -5.61 -3.50
N ARG A 180 14.66 -5.55 -3.45
CA ARG A 180 15.54 -6.72 -3.64
C ARG A 180 15.22 -7.83 -2.65
N MET A 181 15.04 -7.52 -1.37
CA MET A 181 14.73 -8.52 -0.34
C MET A 181 13.45 -9.29 -0.66
N VAL A 182 12.39 -8.60 -1.10
CA VAL A 182 11.12 -9.24 -1.44
C VAL A 182 11.21 -10.00 -2.77
N GLU A 183 11.95 -9.48 -3.74
CA GLU A 183 12.22 -10.15 -5.03
C GLU A 183 12.99 -11.45 -4.82
N ASP A 184 14.07 -11.44 -4.01
CA ASP A 184 14.87 -12.62 -3.70
C ASP A 184 14.02 -13.72 -3.04
N TYR A 185 13.10 -13.33 -2.15
CA TYR A 185 12.14 -14.29 -1.58
C TYR A 185 11.26 -14.91 -2.66
N VAL A 186 10.69 -14.12 -3.55
CA VAL A 186 9.82 -14.62 -4.63
C VAL A 186 10.61 -15.55 -5.57
N GLU A 187 11.83 -15.17 -5.97
CA GLU A 187 12.70 -16.01 -6.81
C GLU A 187 13.02 -17.36 -6.13
N ALA A 188 13.38 -17.32 -4.86
CA ALA A 188 13.64 -18.54 -4.10
C ALA A 188 12.41 -19.48 -4.07
N GLN A 189 11.21 -18.88 -3.93
CA GLN A 189 9.97 -19.67 -3.93
C GLN A 189 9.62 -20.24 -5.30
N ILE A 190 9.90 -19.52 -6.38
CA ILE A 190 9.71 -20.02 -7.77
C ILE A 190 10.72 -21.13 -8.06
N GLY A 191 12.00 -20.89 -7.79
CA GLY A 191 13.08 -21.85 -8.07
C GLY A 191 12.95 -23.18 -7.30
N ALA A 192 12.51 -23.12 -6.04
CA ALA A 192 12.35 -24.31 -5.19
C ALA A 192 11.28 -25.31 -5.70
N ARG A 193 10.43 -24.92 -6.64
CA ARG A 193 9.29 -25.74 -7.07
C ARG A 193 9.47 -26.44 -8.41
N GLY A 194 10.43 -26.02 -9.24
CA GLY A 194 10.67 -26.62 -10.54
C GLY A 194 9.40 -26.76 -11.42
N TYR A 195 8.38 -25.93 -11.17
CA TYR A 195 7.09 -26.04 -11.83
C TYR A 195 7.23 -25.72 -13.32
N ARG A 196 6.83 -26.67 -14.15
CA ARG A 196 6.63 -26.46 -15.58
C ARG A 196 5.11 -26.33 -15.80
N PRO A 197 4.61 -25.21 -16.35
CA PRO A 197 3.20 -25.08 -16.67
C PRO A 197 2.83 -26.16 -17.69
N SER A 198 1.75 -26.90 -17.44
CA SER A 198 1.16 -27.79 -18.42
C SER A 198 0.79 -26.98 -19.67
N GLY A 199 1.18 -27.44 -20.87
CA GLY A 199 0.72 -26.86 -22.11
C GLY A 199 -0.82 -26.80 -22.13
N LYS A 200 -1.39 -25.96 -22.98
CA LYS A 200 -2.86 -25.79 -23.10
C LYS A 200 -3.62 -27.12 -23.35
N ASP A 201 -2.95 -28.18 -23.69
CA ASP A 201 -3.51 -29.50 -24.04
C ASP A 201 -3.23 -30.58 -22.98
N GLY A 202 -2.79 -30.23 -21.77
CA GLY A 202 -2.65 -31.20 -20.68
C GLY A 202 -1.55 -32.27 -20.85
N THR A 203 -0.73 -32.21 -21.89
CA THR A 203 0.38 -33.14 -22.16
C THR A 203 1.66 -32.67 -21.46
N PRO A 204 2.37 -33.53 -20.68
CA PRO A 204 3.70 -33.21 -20.15
C PRO A 204 4.67 -33.00 -21.30
N VAL A 205 5.42 -31.91 -21.32
CA VAL A 205 6.54 -31.73 -22.25
C VAL A 205 7.67 -32.61 -21.75
N GLU A 206 7.91 -33.73 -22.45
CA GLU A 206 9.08 -34.58 -22.22
C GLU A 206 10.38 -33.79 -22.49
N ALA A 207 11.33 -33.94 -21.57
CA ALA A 207 12.63 -33.35 -21.69
C ALA A 207 13.46 -34.11 -22.76
N SER A 208 13.89 -33.40 -23.80
CA SER A 208 14.99 -33.84 -24.68
C SER A 208 16.32 -33.38 -24.13
#